data_4b82eedb9ba76d825281516b040f5031
#
_entry.id   4b82eedb9ba76d825281516b040f5031
#
_cell.length_a   1.000
_cell.length_b   1.000
_cell.length_c   1.000
_cell.angle_alpha   90.00
_cell.angle_beta   90.00
_cell.angle_gamma   90.00
#
_symmetry.space_group_name_H-M   'P 1'
#
loop_
_entity.id
_entity.type
_entity.pdbx_description
1 polymer ?
#
loop_
_entity_poly.entity_id
_entity_poly.type
_entity_poly.pdbx_seq_one_letter_code
_entity_poly.pdbx_strand_id
1 'polypeptide(L)'
;MNNRIATYRLTISFLSYWFVSTGNEQGAYADQLALKDSEGFPYIPGKTIKGVFREAFRLAGNSGWFSDSENEHEKDNNFLNVLIQAIFGHDGTVSGFSEDELHTGGLIHVSNAELPENIKNQIGNSRSFLFRAIQNTAVDRETGTAMNKSLRTSEVVIPFHLSTEVILDAPGDEVTGITRNDLDKIAGILPDVASIITEIGGKRRRGFGRCQCRMEKINV
;
A
#
# COMPACT_ATOMS: atom_id res chain seq x y z
N MET A 1 14.28 10.09 23.67
CA MET A 1 14.40 11.14 22.64
C MET A 1 13.44 10.78 21.51
N ASN A 2 12.72 11.76 20.96
CA ASN A 2 11.76 11.47 19.87
C ASN A 2 12.55 11.16 18.60
N ASN A 3 12.60 9.88 18.22
CA ASN A 3 13.42 9.41 17.09
C ASN A 3 12.72 9.63 15.71
N ARG A 4 11.68 10.49 15.70
CA ARG A 4 10.82 10.73 14.55
C ARG A 4 11.40 11.79 13.61
N ILE A 5 11.50 11.48 12.32
CA ILE A 5 11.91 12.40 11.25
C ILE A 5 10.70 13.18 10.73
N ALA A 6 9.63 12.46 10.41
CA ALA A 6 8.43 13.08 9.88
C ALA A 6 7.19 12.21 10.12
N THR A 7 6.04 12.87 10.22
CA THR A 7 4.73 12.24 10.25
C THR A 7 3.87 12.81 9.13
N TYR A 8 3.12 11.95 8.45
CA TYR A 8 2.26 12.34 7.34
C TYR A 8 0.88 11.76 7.51
N ARG A 9 -0.10 12.47 6.96
CA ARG A 9 -1.42 11.91 6.63
C ARG A 9 -1.43 11.55 5.15
N LEU A 10 -1.66 10.28 4.85
CA LEU A 10 -1.88 9.78 3.50
C LEU A 10 -3.39 9.63 3.29
N THR A 11 -3.95 10.35 2.32
CA THR A 11 -5.34 10.21 1.85
C THR A 11 -5.34 9.43 0.55
N ILE A 12 -6.12 8.36 0.50
CA ILE A 12 -6.31 7.48 -0.66
C ILE A 12 -7.72 7.71 -1.18
N SER A 13 -7.85 8.32 -2.35
CA SER A 13 -9.13 8.62 -3.00
C SER A 13 -9.40 7.60 -4.09
N PHE A 14 -10.30 6.64 -3.86
CA PHE A 14 -10.65 5.65 -4.85
C PHE A 14 -11.54 6.24 -5.94
N LEU A 15 -11.20 5.94 -7.20
CA LEU A 15 -11.90 6.38 -8.41
C LEU A 15 -12.71 5.25 -9.06
N SER A 16 -12.47 4.01 -8.63
CA SER A 16 -13.20 2.83 -9.08
C SER A 16 -13.52 1.94 -7.87
N TYR A 17 -14.37 0.93 -8.07
CA TYR A 17 -14.51 -0.13 -7.07
C TYR A 17 -13.15 -0.69 -6.69
N TRP A 18 -12.96 -1.01 -5.44
CA TRP A 18 -11.71 -1.57 -4.94
C TRP A 18 -11.96 -2.83 -4.12
N PHE A 19 -10.91 -3.60 -3.96
CA PHE A 19 -10.99 -4.90 -3.34
C PHE A 19 -9.67 -5.27 -2.67
N VAL A 20 -9.73 -5.47 -1.36
CA VAL A 20 -8.67 -6.09 -0.58
C VAL A 20 -9.29 -7.31 0.08
N SER A 21 -8.76 -8.51 -0.23
CA SER A 21 -9.31 -9.78 0.22
C SER A 21 -8.79 -10.16 1.59
N THR A 22 -9.63 -10.86 2.35
CA THR A 22 -9.22 -11.58 3.57
C THR A 22 -8.31 -12.77 3.28
N GLY A 23 -8.27 -13.26 2.03
CA GLY A 23 -7.63 -14.53 1.66
C GLY A 23 -8.51 -15.76 1.94
N ASN A 24 -9.62 -15.61 2.64
CA ASN A 24 -10.54 -16.70 2.95
C ASN A 24 -11.70 -16.73 1.95
N GLU A 25 -12.02 -17.91 1.44
CA GLU A 25 -13.27 -18.18 0.73
C GLU A 25 -14.36 -18.43 1.78
N GLN A 26 -15.40 -17.63 1.82
CA GLN A 26 -16.54 -17.85 2.70
C GLN A 26 -17.85 -17.92 1.92
N GLY A 27 -18.34 -19.13 1.76
CA GLY A 27 -19.74 -19.54 1.76
C GLY A 27 -20.66 -18.97 0.70
N ALA A 28 -21.93 -19.02 0.95
CA ALA A 28 -23.06 -18.88 0.02
C ALA A 28 -23.25 -17.50 -0.65
N TYR A 29 -22.60 -16.41 -0.17
CA TYR A 29 -22.83 -15.07 -0.67
C TYR A 29 -21.80 -14.61 -1.72
N ALA A 30 -20.52 -14.83 -1.47
CA ALA A 30 -19.44 -14.47 -2.39
C ALA A 30 -18.23 -15.40 -2.19
N ASP A 31 -17.58 -15.77 -3.30
CA ASP A 31 -16.33 -16.55 -3.27
C ASP A 31 -15.18 -15.75 -2.65
N GLN A 32 -15.25 -14.43 -2.72
CA GLN A 32 -14.22 -13.53 -2.16
C GLN A 32 -14.88 -12.36 -1.45
N LEU A 33 -14.58 -12.19 -0.17
CA LEU A 33 -15.08 -11.09 0.66
C LEU A 33 -14.07 -9.96 0.76
N ALA A 34 -14.57 -8.71 0.76
CA ALA A 34 -13.78 -7.54 1.10
C ALA A 34 -13.37 -7.58 2.58
N LEU A 35 -12.16 -7.12 2.86
CA LEU A 35 -11.65 -7.02 4.22
C LEU A 35 -12.41 -5.94 5.01
N LYS A 36 -12.83 -6.27 6.23
CA LYS A 36 -13.60 -5.42 7.12
C LYS A 36 -12.95 -5.38 8.50
N ASP A 37 -13.05 -4.25 9.16
CA ASP A 37 -12.69 -4.11 10.58
C ASP A 37 -13.73 -4.79 11.50
N SER A 38 -13.52 -4.72 12.82
CA SER A 38 -14.41 -5.31 13.81
C SER A 38 -15.81 -4.68 13.82
N GLU A 39 -15.95 -3.48 13.29
CA GLU A 39 -17.21 -2.75 13.17
C GLU A 39 -17.91 -2.99 11.83
N GLY A 40 -17.27 -3.71 10.90
CA GLY A 40 -17.79 -4.02 9.56
C GLY A 40 -17.52 -2.95 8.51
N PHE A 41 -16.65 -1.97 8.77
CA PHE A 41 -16.20 -1.00 7.77
C PHE A 41 -15.03 -1.57 6.95
N PRO A 42 -14.96 -1.27 5.65
CA PRO A 42 -13.84 -1.68 4.84
C PRO A 42 -12.59 -0.86 5.16
N TYR A 43 -11.45 -1.53 5.19
CA TYR A 43 -10.15 -0.90 5.44
C TYR A 43 -9.06 -1.53 4.59
N ILE A 44 -7.89 -0.89 4.54
CA ILE A 44 -6.70 -1.43 3.90
C ILE A 44 -5.62 -1.60 4.97
N PRO A 45 -5.08 -2.81 5.16
CA PRO A 45 -3.99 -3.03 6.09
C PRO A 45 -2.76 -2.18 5.76
N GLY A 46 -2.12 -1.61 6.79
CA GLY A 46 -0.91 -0.81 6.63
C GLY A 46 0.21 -1.55 5.89
N LYS A 47 0.33 -2.88 6.10
CA LYS A 47 1.27 -3.72 5.35
C LYS A 47 1.02 -3.73 3.83
N THR A 48 -0.24 -3.68 3.41
CA THR A 48 -0.61 -3.61 1.98
C THR A 48 -0.20 -2.26 1.40
N ILE A 49 -0.48 -1.17 2.11
CA ILE A 49 -0.09 0.19 1.71
C ILE A 49 1.44 0.30 1.68
N LYS A 50 2.13 -0.18 2.71
CA LYS A 50 3.59 -0.20 2.77
C LYS A 50 4.21 -0.92 1.58
N GLY A 51 3.62 -2.07 1.16
CA GLY A 51 4.07 -2.82 -0.01
C GLY A 51 3.92 -2.04 -1.31
N VAL A 52 2.77 -1.40 -1.54
CA VAL A 52 2.54 -0.55 -2.72
C VAL A 52 3.44 0.67 -2.71
N PHE A 53 3.65 1.27 -1.54
CA PHE A 53 4.53 2.43 -1.38
C PHE A 53 5.99 2.07 -1.65
N ARG A 54 6.44 0.88 -1.22
CA ARG A 54 7.76 0.34 -1.55
C ARG A 54 7.98 0.21 -3.06
N GLU A 55 6.98 -0.28 -3.81
CA GLU A 55 7.05 -0.38 -5.26
C GLU A 55 7.11 1.00 -5.93
N ALA A 56 6.31 1.96 -5.46
CA ALA A 56 6.35 3.33 -5.93
C ALA A 56 7.72 3.98 -5.66
N PHE A 57 8.29 3.77 -4.48
CA PHE A 57 9.62 4.24 -4.12
C PHE A 57 10.70 3.64 -5.01
N ARG A 58 10.62 2.33 -5.29
CA ARG A 58 11.54 1.65 -6.22
C ARG A 58 11.45 2.23 -7.63
N LEU A 59 10.23 2.49 -8.11
CA LEU A 59 10.01 3.09 -9.43
C LEU A 59 10.61 4.51 -9.50
N ALA A 60 10.38 5.33 -8.48
CA ALA A 60 10.97 6.67 -8.38
C ALA A 60 12.50 6.62 -8.37
N GLY A 61 13.10 5.71 -7.61
CA GLY A 61 14.56 5.52 -7.56
C GLY A 61 15.14 5.08 -8.90
N ASN A 62 14.52 4.10 -9.56
CA ASN A 62 14.93 3.67 -10.89
C ASN A 62 14.77 4.76 -11.97
N SER A 63 13.94 5.76 -11.69
CA SER A 63 13.75 6.95 -12.55
C SER A 63 14.70 8.11 -12.19
N GLY A 64 15.66 7.88 -11.29
CA GLY A 64 16.69 8.86 -10.94
C GLY A 64 16.28 9.92 -9.90
N TRP A 65 15.15 9.74 -9.19
CA TRP A 65 14.68 10.74 -8.23
C TRP A 65 15.59 10.92 -7.00
N PHE A 66 16.49 9.96 -6.74
CA PHE A 66 17.39 9.95 -5.59
C PHE A 66 18.86 10.18 -5.98
N SER A 67 19.16 10.38 -7.28
CA SER A 67 20.53 10.56 -7.79
C SER A 67 20.91 12.04 -7.78
N ASP A 68 22.04 12.36 -7.18
CA ASP A 68 22.60 13.73 -7.16
C ASP A 68 23.45 14.03 -8.43
N SER A 69 23.69 13.08 -9.36
CA SER A 69 24.50 13.28 -10.57
C SER A 69 24.20 12.30 -11.71
N GLU A 70 24.32 12.81 -12.95
CA GLU A 70 24.01 12.08 -14.20
C GLU A 70 24.99 10.93 -14.57
N ASN A 71 26.03 10.65 -13.79
CA ASN A 71 27.16 9.81 -14.23
C ASN A 71 27.45 8.53 -13.38
N GLU A 72 26.54 8.07 -12.50
CA GLU A 72 26.85 6.96 -11.58
C GLU A 72 25.82 5.81 -11.55
N HIS A 73 25.27 5.39 -12.70
CA HIS A 73 24.20 4.37 -12.75
C HIS A 73 24.50 3.01 -12.08
N GLU A 74 25.75 2.57 -11.98
CA GLU A 74 26.08 1.28 -11.34
C GLU A 74 26.15 1.36 -9.80
N LYS A 75 26.60 2.49 -9.26
CA LYS A 75 26.61 2.71 -7.80
C LYS A 75 25.22 2.97 -7.24
N ASP A 76 24.37 3.60 -8.03
CA ASP A 76 22.99 4.00 -7.66
C ASP A 76 22.10 2.79 -7.34
N ASN A 77 22.22 1.68 -8.06
CA ASN A 77 21.38 0.49 -7.83
C ASN A 77 21.63 -0.18 -6.48
N ASN A 78 22.89 -0.22 -6.02
CA ASN A 78 23.21 -0.78 -4.70
C ASN A 78 22.73 0.15 -3.59
N PHE A 79 22.93 1.44 -3.74
CA PHE A 79 22.46 2.45 -2.79
C PHE A 79 20.94 2.47 -2.68
N LEU A 80 20.22 2.42 -3.82
CA LEU A 80 18.75 2.33 -3.84
C LEU A 80 18.23 1.09 -3.11
N ASN A 81 18.88 -0.07 -3.28
CA ASN A 81 18.50 -1.27 -2.57
C ASN A 81 18.71 -1.15 -1.05
N VAL A 82 19.83 -0.56 -0.63
CA VAL A 82 20.10 -0.26 0.78
C VAL A 82 19.03 0.67 1.35
N LEU A 83 18.67 1.74 0.63
CA LEU A 83 17.59 2.65 1.04
C LEU A 83 16.24 1.94 1.18
N ILE A 84 15.86 1.12 0.19
CA ILE A 84 14.60 0.38 0.23
C ILE A 84 14.57 -0.57 1.42
N GLN A 85 15.66 -1.28 1.68
CA GLN A 85 15.74 -2.19 2.82
C GLN A 85 15.66 -1.46 4.16
N ALA A 86 16.36 -0.35 4.30
CA ALA A 86 16.31 0.43 5.53
C ALA A 86 14.94 1.07 5.77
N ILE A 87 14.31 1.64 4.74
CA ILE A 87 13.04 2.34 4.88
C ILE A 87 11.88 1.35 5.03
N PHE A 88 11.83 0.31 4.21
CA PHE A 88 10.69 -0.61 4.15
C PHE A 88 10.93 -1.96 4.85
N GLY A 89 12.15 -2.24 5.28
CA GLY A 89 12.54 -3.54 5.82
C GLY A 89 12.86 -4.59 4.74
N HIS A 90 13.34 -5.74 5.17
CA HIS A 90 13.62 -6.88 4.29
C HIS A 90 12.31 -7.56 3.82
N ASP A 91 12.30 -8.09 2.61
CA ASP A 91 11.13 -8.80 2.04
C ASP A 91 11.20 -10.33 2.20
N GLY A 92 12.13 -10.83 3.00
CA GLY A 92 12.26 -12.26 3.28
C GLY A 92 12.66 -13.14 2.09
N THR A 93 12.92 -12.54 0.91
CA THR A 93 13.25 -13.28 -0.32
C THR A 93 14.73 -13.34 -0.62
N VAL A 94 15.58 -12.68 0.16
CA VAL A 94 17.04 -12.65 -0.07
C VAL A 94 17.69 -13.77 0.72
N SER A 95 18.08 -14.83 0.02
CA SER A 95 18.93 -15.90 0.56
C SER A 95 20.32 -15.34 0.92
N GLY A 96 20.73 -15.41 2.18
CA GLY A 96 22.08 -15.07 2.61
C GLY A 96 22.20 -14.17 3.85
N PHE A 97 21.10 -13.81 4.47
CA PHE A 97 21.09 -13.06 5.73
C PHE A 97 20.83 -13.99 6.93
N SER A 98 21.37 -13.63 8.11
CA SER A 98 21.07 -14.32 9.36
C SER A 98 19.62 -14.05 9.80
N GLU A 99 19.01 -14.95 10.58
CA GLU A 99 17.64 -14.78 11.10
C GLU A 99 17.47 -13.46 11.88
N ASP A 100 18.51 -12.95 12.50
CA ASP A 100 18.51 -11.68 13.26
C ASP A 100 18.44 -10.44 12.32
N GLU A 101 18.99 -10.53 11.11
CA GLU A 101 18.94 -9.45 10.12
C GLU A 101 17.58 -9.40 9.39
N LEU A 102 16.85 -10.52 9.33
CA LEU A 102 15.51 -10.62 8.74
C LEU A 102 14.41 -9.90 9.56
N HIS A 103 14.69 -9.57 10.81
CA HIS A 103 13.70 -8.98 11.73
C HIS A 103 13.82 -7.46 11.92
N THR A 104 14.73 -6.78 11.23
CA THR A 104 14.78 -5.32 11.29
C THR A 104 13.58 -4.72 10.57
N GLY A 105 12.60 -4.27 11.35
CA GLY A 105 11.49 -3.47 10.85
C GLY A 105 12.04 -2.22 10.16
N GLY A 106 11.55 -1.92 8.93
CA GLY A 106 12.00 -0.70 8.24
C GLY A 106 11.58 0.57 9.01
N LEU A 107 12.25 1.68 8.68
CA LEU A 107 12.05 2.99 9.33
C LEU A 107 10.68 3.61 9.06
N ILE A 108 9.96 3.15 8.03
CA ILE A 108 8.61 3.63 7.72
C ILE A 108 7.55 2.75 8.37
N HIS A 109 6.64 3.37 9.10
CA HIS A 109 5.49 2.75 9.73
C HIS A 109 4.23 3.29 9.09
N VAL A 110 3.33 2.40 8.69
CA VAL A 110 2.06 2.74 8.03
C VAL A 110 0.92 2.09 8.80
N SER A 111 0.02 2.90 9.32
CA SER A 111 -1.20 2.44 9.97
C SER A 111 -2.21 1.89 8.95
N ASN A 112 -3.27 1.24 9.40
CA ASN A 112 -4.35 0.85 8.51
C ASN A 112 -5.00 2.11 7.91
N ALA A 113 -5.37 2.05 6.63
CA ALA A 113 -6.18 3.11 6.04
C ALA A 113 -7.65 2.82 6.28
N GLU A 114 -8.31 3.75 6.92
CA GLU A 114 -9.67 3.62 7.40
C GLU A 114 -10.53 4.83 6.98
N LEU A 115 -11.83 4.66 7.08
CA LEU A 115 -12.77 5.79 7.00
C LEU A 115 -12.56 6.72 8.19
N PRO A 116 -12.58 8.05 7.98
CA PRO A 116 -12.59 8.99 9.08
C PRO A 116 -13.77 8.75 10.05
N GLU A 117 -13.54 8.89 11.34
CA GLU A 117 -14.56 8.61 12.39
C GLU A 117 -15.87 9.38 12.22
N ASN A 118 -15.79 10.65 11.79
CA ASN A 118 -16.98 11.44 11.51
C ASN A 118 -17.83 10.84 10.38
N ILE A 119 -17.20 10.19 9.39
CA ILE A 119 -17.89 9.50 8.29
C ILE A 119 -18.45 8.16 8.77
N LYS A 120 -17.69 7.39 9.55
CA LYS A 120 -18.18 6.14 10.17
C LYS A 120 -19.46 6.42 10.97
N ASN A 121 -19.46 7.48 11.78
CA ASN A 121 -20.62 7.89 12.59
C ASN A 121 -21.85 8.27 11.74
N GLN A 122 -21.65 8.94 10.59
CA GLN A 122 -22.75 9.27 9.68
C GLN A 122 -23.34 8.04 8.99
N ILE A 123 -22.50 7.06 8.62
CA ILE A 123 -22.95 5.81 7.99
C ILE A 123 -23.73 4.95 9.01
N GLY A 124 -23.28 4.92 10.26
CA GLY A 124 -23.91 4.17 11.34
C GLY A 124 -24.15 2.71 10.98
N ASN A 125 -25.39 2.25 11.01
CA ASN A 125 -25.77 0.87 10.70
C ASN A 125 -25.91 0.57 9.19
N SER A 126 -25.80 1.59 8.33
CA SER A 126 -26.00 1.46 6.88
C SER A 126 -24.75 0.97 6.12
N ARG A 127 -23.86 0.22 6.78
CA ARG A 127 -22.55 -0.23 6.23
C ARG A 127 -22.68 -1.08 4.97
N SER A 128 -23.78 -1.82 4.80
CA SER A 128 -24.03 -2.65 3.63
C SER A 128 -24.00 -1.87 2.31
N PHE A 129 -24.31 -0.57 2.35
CA PHE A 129 -24.23 0.29 1.17
C PHE A 129 -22.81 0.55 0.66
N LEU A 130 -21.79 0.29 1.49
CA LEU A 130 -20.39 0.41 1.09
C LEU A 130 -19.92 -0.73 0.17
N PHE A 131 -20.69 -1.80 0.06
CA PHE A 131 -20.30 -3.01 -0.63
C PHE A 131 -21.21 -3.30 -1.83
N ARG A 132 -20.64 -3.99 -2.84
CA ARG A 132 -21.36 -4.51 -4.02
C ARG A 132 -20.86 -5.90 -4.32
N ALA A 133 -21.77 -6.77 -4.71
CA ALA A 133 -21.43 -8.08 -5.27
C ALA A 133 -21.26 -7.95 -6.78
N ILE A 134 -20.09 -8.32 -7.28
CA ILE A 134 -19.80 -8.33 -8.72
C ILE A 134 -19.55 -9.78 -9.14
N GLN A 135 -20.29 -10.20 -10.14
CA GLN A 135 -20.18 -11.53 -10.73
C GLN A 135 -19.27 -11.49 -11.96
N ASN A 136 -18.39 -12.45 -12.07
CA ASN A 136 -17.49 -12.64 -13.20
C ASN A 136 -17.55 -14.11 -13.63
N THR A 137 -17.47 -14.36 -14.90
CA THR A 137 -17.37 -15.71 -15.47
C THR A 137 -16.13 -15.80 -16.35
N ALA A 138 -15.54 -16.98 -16.44
CA ALA A 138 -14.52 -17.24 -17.45
C ALA A 138 -15.18 -17.51 -18.79
N VAL A 139 -14.62 -16.94 -19.85
CA VAL A 139 -15.06 -17.16 -21.23
C VAL A 139 -14.11 -18.16 -21.88
N ASP A 140 -14.65 -19.18 -22.48
CA ASP A 140 -13.91 -20.12 -23.31
C ASP A 140 -13.40 -19.38 -24.56
N ARG A 141 -12.10 -19.49 -24.83
CA ARG A 141 -11.46 -18.73 -25.91
C ARG A 141 -11.80 -19.24 -27.30
N GLU A 142 -12.15 -20.51 -27.42
CA GLU A 142 -12.47 -21.13 -28.72
C GLU A 142 -13.94 -20.89 -29.10
N THR A 143 -14.85 -21.01 -28.13
CA THR A 143 -16.28 -20.91 -28.36
C THR A 143 -16.84 -19.53 -28.09
N GLY A 144 -16.12 -18.66 -27.37
CA GLY A 144 -16.61 -17.35 -26.93
C GLY A 144 -17.75 -17.42 -25.92
N THR A 145 -18.06 -18.60 -25.38
CA THR A 145 -19.16 -18.83 -24.43
C THR A 145 -18.65 -18.89 -22.98
N ALA A 146 -19.56 -18.68 -22.01
CA ALA A 146 -19.22 -18.80 -20.61
C ALA A 146 -18.88 -20.27 -20.26
N MET A 147 -17.75 -20.48 -19.59
CA MET A 147 -17.37 -21.81 -19.11
C MET A 147 -18.31 -22.28 -18.00
N ASN A 148 -18.71 -23.54 -18.04
CA ASN A 148 -19.52 -24.14 -16.99
C ASN A 148 -18.81 -24.06 -15.63
N LYS A 149 -19.56 -23.73 -14.55
CA LYS A 149 -19.07 -23.61 -13.16
C LYS A 149 -17.96 -22.55 -12.97
N SER A 150 -17.87 -21.57 -13.85
CA SER A 150 -16.87 -20.51 -13.78
C SER A 150 -17.38 -19.20 -13.17
N LEU A 151 -18.67 -19.16 -12.79
CA LEU A 151 -19.23 -17.98 -12.12
C LEU A 151 -18.56 -17.79 -10.77
N ARG A 152 -17.97 -16.61 -10.59
CA ARG A 152 -17.32 -16.17 -9.35
C ARG A 152 -17.94 -14.86 -8.90
N THR A 153 -18.38 -14.82 -7.65
CA THR A 153 -18.89 -13.60 -7.03
C THR A 153 -17.83 -13.00 -6.14
N SER A 154 -17.60 -11.71 -6.27
CA SER A 154 -16.67 -10.97 -5.41
C SER A 154 -17.38 -9.80 -4.77
N GLU A 155 -17.26 -9.67 -3.47
CA GLU A 155 -17.69 -8.47 -2.76
C GLU A 155 -16.61 -7.39 -2.95
N VAL A 156 -17.01 -6.25 -3.50
CA VAL A 156 -16.12 -5.11 -3.73
C VAL A 156 -16.65 -3.89 -2.98
N VAL A 157 -15.79 -2.93 -2.74
CA VAL A 157 -16.10 -1.69 -2.03
C VAL A 157 -16.32 -0.57 -3.04
N ILE A 158 -17.29 0.29 -2.79
CA ILE A 158 -17.56 1.47 -3.61
C ILE A 158 -16.43 2.51 -3.48
N PRO A 159 -16.26 3.44 -4.44
CA PRO A 159 -15.26 4.50 -4.36
C PRO A 159 -15.57 5.47 -3.21
N PHE A 160 -14.56 5.76 -2.39
CA PHE A 160 -14.54 6.85 -1.39
C PHE A 160 -13.11 7.11 -0.91
N HIS A 161 -12.92 7.94 0.10
CA HIS A 161 -11.62 8.29 0.65
C HIS A 161 -11.32 7.50 1.92
N LEU A 162 -10.12 6.95 1.99
CA LEU A 162 -9.55 6.42 3.22
C LEU A 162 -8.37 7.30 3.65
N SER A 163 -8.08 7.33 4.94
CA SER A 163 -6.90 8.02 5.46
C SER A 163 -6.09 7.10 6.37
N THR A 164 -4.78 7.31 6.37
CA THR A 164 -3.84 6.62 7.25
C THR A 164 -2.72 7.55 7.68
N GLU A 165 -2.08 7.20 8.79
CA GLU A 165 -0.85 7.84 9.24
C GLU A 165 0.35 7.08 8.71
N VAL A 166 1.35 7.84 8.25
CA VAL A 166 2.65 7.33 7.82
C VAL A 166 3.71 8.05 8.64
N ILE A 167 4.55 7.28 9.33
CA ILE A 167 5.63 7.79 10.18
C ILE A 167 6.96 7.34 9.58
N LEU A 168 7.90 8.27 9.45
CA LEU A 168 9.30 7.99 9.16
C LEU A 168 10.10 8.26 10.41
N ASP A 169 10.72 7.23 10.95
CA ASP A 169 11.59 7.31 12.11
C ASP A 169 13.08 7.43 11.70
N ALA A 170 13.89 7.98 12.59
CA ALA A 170 15.35 7.94 12.45
C ALA A 170 15.86 6.53 12.81
N PRO A 171 16.94 6.07 12.16
CA PRO A 171 17.58 4.82 12.53
C PRO A 171 18.10 4.90 13.97
N GLY A 172 18.10 3.76 14.67
CA GLY A 172 18.92 3.56 15.84
C GLY A 172 20.43 3.55 15.46
N ASP A 173 21.29 3.43 16.46
CA ASP A 173 22.75 3.48 16.28
C ASP A 173 23.34 2.38 15.37
N GLU A 174 22.54 1.41 14.93
CA GLU A 174 22.97 0.20 14.21
C GLU A 174 22.76 0.22 12.68
N VAL A 175 22.09 1.23 12.13
CA VAL A 175 21.86 1.27 10.66
C VAL A 175 23.04 1.96 9.99
N THR A 176 23.96 1.15 9.47
CA THR A 176 25.15 1.62 8.77
C THR A 176 24.81 2.04 7.35
N GLY A 177 25.23 3.24 6.94
CA GLY A 177 25.25 3.70 5.55
C GLY A 177 24.17 4.70 5.13
N ILE A 178 23.21 5.07 6.01
CA ILE A 178 22.21 6.10 5.76
C ILE A 178 22.36 7.22 6.76
N THR A 179 22.57 8.43 6.29
CA THR A 179 22.70 9.61 7.13
C THR A 179 21.34 10.24 7.44
N ARG A 180 21.27 11.04 8.51
CA ARG A 180 20.08 11.84 8.78
C ARG A 180 19.71 12.77 7.62
N ASN A 181 20.71 13.33 6.94
CA ASN A 181 20.51 14.20 5.78
C ASN A 181 19.83 13.44 4.62
N ASP A 182 20.17 12.17 4.41
CA ASP A 182 19.49 11.32 3.39
C ASP A 182 18.02 11.11 3.77
N LEU A 183 17.73 10.87 5.05
CA LEU A 183 16.36 10.71 5.53
C LEU A 183 15.55 12.01 5.43
N ASP A 184 16.15 13.16 5.69
CA ASP A 184 15.49 14.47 5.53
C ASP A 184 15.17 14.74 4.03
N LYS A 185 16.08 14.40 3.10
CA LYS A 185 15.82 14.44 1.65
C LYS A 185 14.67 13.49 1.27
N ILE A 186 14.71 12.25 1.75
CA ILE A 186 13.67 11.25 1.51
C ILE A 186 12.34 11.75 2.06
N ALA A 187 12.30 12.27 3.28
CA ALA A 187 11.10 12.84 3.87
C ALA A 187 10.47 13.93 2.97
N GLY A 188 11.31 14.75 2.30
CA GLY A 188 10.83 15.75 1.36
C GLY A 188 10.17 15.17 0.11
N ILE A 189 10.61 14.00 -0.35
CA ILE A 189 10.17 13.36 -1.61
C ILE A 189 9.00 12.39 -1.38
N LEU A 190 8.79 11.87 -0.17
CA LEU A 190 7.72 10.90 0.11
C LEU A 190 6.33 11.32 -0.39
N PRO A 191 5.90 12.59 -0.30
CA PRO A 191 4.63 13.03 -0.88
C PRO A 191 4.53 12.83 -2.39
N ASP A 192 5.62 13.09 -3.12
CA ASP A 192 5.68 12.90 -4.57
C ASP A 192 5.67 11.41 -4.92
N VAL A 193 6.40 10.58 -4.18
CA VAL A 193 6.36 9.11 -4.31
C VAL A 193 4.95 8.58 -4.06
N ALA A 194 4.22 9.10 -3.08
CA ALA A 194 2.84 8.72 -2.85
C ALA A 194 1.94 9.06 -4.04
N SER A 195 2.19 10.19 -4.72
CA SER A 195 1.37 10.66 -5.84
C SER A 195 1.41 9.76 -7.08
N ILE A 196 2.49 8.99 -7.27
CA ILE A 196 2.59 8.02 -8.38
C ILE A 196 1.88 6.69 -8.12
N ILE A 197 1.31 6.49 -6.93
CA ILE A 197 0.47 5.33 -6.63
C ILE A 197 -0.90 5.55 -7.26
N THR A 198 -1.22 4.80 -8.31
CA THR A 198 -2.46 4.94 -9.07
C THR A 198 -3.45 3.80 -8.85
N GLU A 199 -3.01 2.71 -8.21
CA GLU A 199 -3.84 1.52 -8.00
C GLU A 199 -3.47 0.80 -6.69
N ILE A 200 -4.48 0.46 -5.87
CA ILE A 200 -4.30 -0.31 -4.63
C ILE A 200 -5.33 -1.43 -4.57
N GLY A 201 -4.88 -2.63 -4.16
CA GLY A 201 -5.74 -3.79 -3.94
C GLY A 201 -5.61 -4.87 -5.01
N GLY A 202 -6.54 -5.80 -5.01
CA GLY A 202 -6.61 -6.92 -5.94
C GLY A 202 -7.33 -6.56 -7.25
N LYS A 203 -7.18 -7.44 -8.26
CA LYS A 203 -7.88 -7.34 -9.56
C LYS A 203 -7.59 -6.05 -10.35
N ARG A 204 -6.46 -5.39 -10.12
CA ARG A 204 -6.05 -4.14 -10.78
C ARG A 204 -6.15 -4.23 -12.32
N ARG A 205 -5.71 -5.35 -12.92
CA ARG A 205 -5.83 -5.59 -14.38
C ARG A 205 -7.29 -5.61 -14.90
N ARG A 206 -8.29 -5.61 -14.00
CA ARG A 206 -9.71 -5.54 -14.33
C ARG A 206 -10.33 -4.18 -14.02
N GLY A 207 -9.48 -3.16 -13.77
CA GLY A 207 -9.90 -1.79 -13.50
C GLY A 207 -10.37 -1.51 -12.07
N PHE A 208 -10.11 -2.43 -11.13
CA PHE A 208 -10.40 -2.22 -9.72
C PHE A 208 -9.23 -1.50 -9.03
N GLY A 209 -9.55 -0.76 -7.98
CA GLY A 209 -8.56 -0.17 -7.10
C GLY A 209 -7.88 1.09 -7.65
N ARG A 210 -8.37 1.67 -8.75
CA ARG A 210 -7.83 2.95 -9.26
C ARG A 210 -8.02 4.03 -8.20
N CYS A 211 -6.95 4.75 -7.91
CA CYS A 211 -6.96 5.76 -6.86
C CYS A 211 -6.03 6.93 -7.18
N GLN A 212 -6.19 7.99 -6.40
CA GLN A 212 -5.23 9.08 -6.26
C GLN A 212 -4.78 9.12 -4.81
N CYS A 213 -3.48 9.21 -4.59
CA CYS A 213 -2.88 9.32 -3.27
C CYS A 213 -2.34 10.74 -3.07
N ARG A 214 -2.67 11.34 -1.93
CA ARG A 214 -2.15 12.63 -1.49
C ARG A 214 -1.59 12.47 -0.10
N MET A 215 -0.33 12.87 0.07
CA MET A 215 0.37 12.81 1.35
C MET A 215 0.71 14.22 1.80
N GLU A 216 0.39 14.54 3.04
CA GLU A 216 0.64 15.84 3.65
C GLU A 216 1.40 15.66 4.96
N LYS A 217 2.48 16.43 5.14
CA LYS A 217 3.24 16.42 6.40
C LYS A 217 2.37 17.04 7.48
N ILE A 218 2.27 16.35 8.63
CA ILE A 218 1.58 16.86 9.81
C ILE A 218 2.62 17.24 10.87
N ASN A 219 2.48 18.46 11.41
CA ASN A 219 3.30 18.90 12.53
C ASN A 219 2.69 18.29 13.80
N VAL A 220 3.45 17.44 14.47
CA VAL A 220 3.11 16.85 15.77
C VAL A 220 3.87 17.56 16.86
#